data_c1ff0dd3652134477ff0a87359fcefdc
#
_entry.id   c1ff0dd3652134477ff0a87359fcefdc
#
_cell.length_a   1.000
_cell.length_b   1.000
_cell.length_c   1.000
_cell.angle_alpha   90.00
_cell.angle_beta   90.00
_cell.angle_gamma   90.00
#
_symmetry.space_group_name_H-M   'P 1'
#
loop_
_entity.id
_entity.type
_entity.pdbx_description
1 polymer ?
#
loop_
_entity_poly.entity_id
_entity_poly.type
_entity_poly.pdbx_seq_one_letter_code
_entity_poly.pdbx_strand_id
1 'polypeptide(L)'
;PVVAPSIAAGAIMVFMTSLTDFGTPMLIGEGYMVLPVLVYNEYMSEIGGNAHLASALSVVVVLCSTTVLLVQKYFVSRKNYVMTAMRPPKEEVLHGGKRALVTLPVMLVTLIGIMPQIVVIVSSFIKCDFTGFQKGFSLESYVTIFNRLWTNIRNTFVFSSIAIVFIIILGMLISYIVVRQKGLAGQLMDLLIMFPFVIPGAVLGISLIVAFNKQPMILTGTAMIMIIAFIVRKLPYTV
;
A
#
# COMPACT_ATOMS: atom_id res chain seq x y z
N PRO A 1 20.77 -20.24 -7.52
CA PRO A 1 19.58 -20.69 -8.27
C PRO A 1 18.34 -20.80 -7.39
N VAL A 2 18.45 -21.31 -6.14
CA VAL A 2 17.33 -21.56 -5.22
C VAL A 2 16.66 -20.23 -4.74
N VAL A 3 17.43 -19.18 -4.58
CA VAL A 3 16.95 -17.87 -4.05
C VAL A 3 16.44 -16.96 -5.18
N ALA A 4 16.81 -17.21 -6.43
CA ALA A 4 16.45 -16.37 -7.57
C ALA A 4 14.93 -16.11 -7.72
N PRO A 5 14.03 -17.10 -7.50
CA PRO A 5 12.59 -16.86 -7.58
C PRO A 5 12.06 -15.94 -6.49
N SER A 6 12.56 -16.11 -5.27
CA SER A 6 12.18 -15.26 -4.15
C SER A 6 12.65 -13.81 -4.36
N ILE A 7 13.86 -13.63 -4.91
CA ILE A 7 14.36 -12.30 -5.28
C ILE A 7 13.49 -11.70 -6.40
N ALA A 8 13.17 -12.47 -7.44
CA ALA A 8 12.33 -11.99 -8.53
C ALA A 8 10.91 -11.62 -8.05
N ALA A 9 10.29 -12.46 -7.22
CA ALA A 9 8.99 -12.19 -6.64
C ALA A 9 9.02 -10.92 -5.75
N GLY A 10 10.04 -10.79 -4.90
CA GLY A 10 10.23 -9.60 -4.08
C GLY A 10 10.47 -8.34 -4.89
N ALA A 11 11.31 -8.40 -5.93
CA ALA A 11 11.59 -7.28 -6.82
C ALA A 11 10.33 -6.79 -7.56
N ILE A 12 9.51 -7.71 -8.07
CA ILE A 12 8.26 -7.37 -8.73
C ILE A 12 7.27 -6.78 -7.72
N MET A 13 7.19 -7.33 -6.50
CA MET A 13 6.32 -6.78 -5.45
C MET A 13 6.73 -5.35 -5.06
N VAL A 14 8.03 -5.08 -4.90
CA VAL A 14 8.56 -3.73 -4.64
C VAL A 14 8.26 -2.81 -5.82
N PHE A 15 8.46 -3.25 -7.05
CA PHE A 15 8.13 -2.47 -8.24
C PHE A 15 6.64 -2.10 -8.30
N MET A 16 5.75 -3.07 -8.00
CA MET A 16 4.30 -2.84 -7.96
C MET A 16 3.91 -1.79 -6.91
N THR A 17 4.42 -1.94 -5.70
CA THR A 17 4.13 -0.99 -4.60
C THR A 17 4.67 0.40 -4.91
N SER A 18 5.86 0.50 -5.50
CA SER A 18 6.45 1.78 -5.93
C SER A 18 5.65 2.44 -7.06
N LEU A 19 5.18 1.65 -8.04
CA LEU A 19 4.37 2.17 -9.15
C LEU A 19 3.03 2.77 -8.68
N THR A 20 2.47 2.23 -7.60
CA THR A 20 1.18 2.65 -7.04
C THR A 20 1.32 3.59 -5.85
N ASP A 21 2.56 3.92 -5.44
CA ASP A 21 2.79 4.85 -4.34
C ASP A 21 2.42 6.28 -4.75
N PHE A 22 1.60 6.88 -3.92
CA PHE A 22 1.12 8.25 -4.08
C PHE A 22 1.69 9.18 -3.01
N GLY A 23 1.70 8.71 -1.75
CA GLY A 23 1.97 9.56 -0.61
C GLY A 23 3.42 10.06 -0.56
N THR A 24 4.36 9.16 -0.73
CA THR A 24 5.79 9.51 -0.69
C THR A 24 6.19 10.47 -1.81
N PRO A 25 5.88 10.19 -3.10
CA PRO A 25 6.20 11.13 -4.17
C PRO A 25 5.48 12.48 -4.05
N MET A 26 4.26 12.51 -3.52
CA MET A 26 3.54 13.75 -3.30
C MET A 26 4.24 14.68 -2.31
N LEU A 27 4.86 14.11 -1.26
CA LEU A 27 5.50 14.88 -0.21
C LEU A 27 6.93 15.32 -0.56
N ILE A 28 7.70 14.46 -1.25
CA ILE A 28 9.13 14.71 -1.48
C ILE A 28 9.48 14.96 -2.95
N GLY A 29 8.55 14.73 -3.87
CA GLY A 29 8.79 14.76 -5.32
C GLY A 29 8.86 16.13 -5.96
N GLU A 30 8.76 17.20 -5.22
CA GLU A 30 8.65 18.62 -5.59
C GLU A 30 8.94 18.87 -7.10
N GLY A 31 9.50 18.84 -7.90
CA GLY A 31 9.63 19.03 -9.35
C GLY A 31 9.45 17.76 -10.20
N TYR A 32 9.30 16.59 -9.59
CA TYR A 32 9.14 15.30 -10.29
C TYR A 32 7.76 14.73 -10.03
N MET A 33 6.92 14.73 -11.06
CA MET A 33 5.56 14.17 -10.95
C MET A 33 5.52 12.72 -11.42
N VAL A 34 5.02 11.84 -10.57
CA VAL A 34 4.65 10.46 -10.94
C VAL A 34 3.17 10.38 -11.28
N LEU A 35 2.77 9.38 -12.07
CA LEU A 35 1.40 9.24 -12.56
C LEU A 35 0.32 9.32 -11.46
N PRO A 36 0.43 8.64 -10.29
CA PRO A 36 -0.58 8.77 -9.24
C PRO A 36 -0.73 10.19 -8.68
N VAL A 37 0.37 10.94 -8.58
CA VAL A 37 0.35 12.35 -8.13
C VAL A 37 -0.28 13.24 -9.20
N LEU A 38 0.04 13.00 -10.47
CA LEU A 38 -0.55 13.75 -11.58
C LEU A 38 -2.07 13.55 -11.64
N VAL A 39 -2.55 12.31 -11.47
CA VAL A 39 -4.00 12.02 -11.41
C VAL A 39 -4.68 12.83 -10.31
N TYR A 40 -4.07 12.87 -9.13
CA TYR A 40 -4.61 13.61 -8.00
C TYR A 40 -4.64 15.12 -8.28
N ASN A 41 -3.54 15.67 -8.80
CA ASN A 41 -3.44 17.10 -9.10
C ASN A 41 -4.44 17.52 -10.16
N GLU A 42 -4.59 16.73 -11.24
CA GLU A 42 -5.59 17.01 -12.30
C GLU A 42 -7.03 16.95 -11.78
N TYR A 43 -7.31 16.09 -10.79
CA TYR A 43 -8.65 16.00 -10.21
C TYR A 43 -8.93 17.12 -9.19
N MET A 44 -7.92 17.50 -8.37
CA MET A 44 -8.07 18.44 -7.26
C MET A 44 -7.75 19.89 -7.65
N SER A 45 -7.21 20.14 -8.84
CA SER A 45 -6.87 21.49 -9.27
C SER A 45 -8.11 22.39 -9.40
N GLU A 46 -8.13 23.46 -8.62
CA GLU A 46 -9.18 24.49 -8.71
C GLU A 46 -9.01 25.39 -9.97
N ILE A 47 -7.78 25.46 -10.50
CA ILE A 47 -7.43 26.30 -11.64
C ILE A 47 -7.10 25.41 -12.83
N GLY A 48 -8.12 25.06 -13.61
CA GLY A 48 -7.94 24.33 -14.87
C GLY A 48 -7.79 22.80 -14.74
N GLY A 49 -8.17 22.20 -13.61
CA GLY A 49 -8.19 20.76 -13.46
C GLY A 49 -9.19 20.09 -14.42
N ASN A 50 -8.79 18.99 -15.01
CA ASN A 50 -9.60 18.26 -15.98
C ASN A 50 -9.94 16.86 -15.46
N ALA A 51 -11.16 16.69 -14.94
CA ALA A 51 -11.63 15.40 -14.42
C ALA A 51 -11.63 14.29 -15.48
N HIS A 52 -11.81 14.65 -16.76
CA HIS A 52 -11.72 13.68 -17.86
C HIS A 52 -10.28 13.22 -18.08
N LEU A 53 -9.32 14.14 -18.00
CA LEU A 53 -7.90 13.82 -18.09
C LEU A 53 -7.45 12.97 -16.89
N ALA A 54 -7.88 13.34 -15.68
CA ALA A 54 -7.62 12.55 -14.47
C ALA A 54 -8.17 11.12 -14.59
N SER A 55 -9.37 10.96 -15.17
CA SER A 55 -9.95 9.65 -15.42
C SER A 55 -9.17 8.85 -16.47
N ALA A 56 -8.74 9.49 -17.56
CA ALA A 56 -7.91 8.84 -18.59
C ALA A 56 -6.55 8.40 -18.02
N LEU A 57 -5.88 9.28 -17.27
CA LEU A 57 -4.61 8.96 -16.58
C LEU A 57 -4.79 7.79 -15.59
N SER A 58 -5.91 7.77 -14.86
CA SER A 58 -6.25 6.67 -13.95
C SER A 58 -6.33 5.33 -14.68
N VAL A 59 -6.96 5.29 -15.86
CA VAL A 59 -7.02 4.09 -16.70
C VAL A 59 -5.61 3.66 -17.14
N VAL A 60 -4.76 4.59 -17.54
CA VAL A 60 -3.36 4.29 -17.92
C VAL A 60 -2.60 3.67 -16.75
N VAL A 61 -2.70 4.25 -15.54
CA VAL A 61 -2.04 3.71 -14.34
C VAL A 61 -2.53 2.30 -14.03
N VAL A 62 -3.85 2.08 -14.09
CA VAL A 62 -4.45 0.77 -13.83
C VAL A 62 -4.01 -0.25 -14.88
N LEU A 63 -3.95 0.11 -16.17
CA LEU A 63 -3.47 -0.77 -17.23
C LEU A 63 -2.00 -1.14 -17.03
N CYS A 64 -1.13 -0.16 -16.75
CA CYS A 64 0.28 -0.41 -16.46
C CYS A 64 0.44 -1.37 -15.28
N SER A 65 -0.24 -1.09 -14.17
CA SER A 65 -0.15 -1.89 -12.95
C SER A 65 -0.72 -3.30 -13.16
N THR A 66 -1.84 -3.44 -13.88
CA THR A 66 -2.44 -4.73 -14.20
C THR A 66 -1.51 -5.55 -15.11
N THR A 67 -0.87 -4.92 -16.07
CA THR A 67 0.10 -5.59 -16.94
C THR A 67 1.25 -6.17 -16.12
N VAL A 68 1.80 -5.40 -15.19
CA VAL A 68 2.87 -5.87 -14.29
C VAL A 68 2.40 -7.04 -13.43
N LEU A 69 1.18 -6.97 -12.88
CA LEU A 69 0.58 -8.06 -12.10
C LEU A 69 0.42 -9.34 -12.94
N LEU A 70 -0.07 -9.23 -14.16
CA LEU A 70 -0.23 -10.39 -15.06
C LEU A 70 1.12 -11.00 -15.42
N VAL A 71 2.12 -10.16 -15.68
CA VAL A 71 3.51 -10.59 -15.93
C VAL A 71 4.05 -11.32 -14.69
N GLN A 72 3.84 -10.76 -13.49
CA GLN A 72 4.24 -11.42 -12.25
C GLN A 72 3.59 -12.80 -12.09
N LYS A 73 2.26 -12.88 -12.24
CA LYS A 73 1.52 -14.13 -12.13
C LYS A 73 2.01 -15.17 -13.13
N TYR A 74 2.28 -14.76 -14.37
CA TYR A 74 2.82 -15.62 -15.41
C TYR A 74 4.23 -16.17 -15.09
N PHE A 75 5.15 -15.31 -14.63
CA PHE A 75 6.50 -15.73 -14.27
C PHE A 75 6.56 -16.59 -13.01
N VAL A 76 5.78 -16.24 -11.98
CA VAL A 76 5.72 -16.98 -10.71
C VAL A 76 5.05 -18.35 -10.91
N SER A 77 3.97 -18.42 -11.69
CA SER A 77 3.23 -19.67 -11.91
C SER A 77 4.01 -20.70 -12.76
N ARG A 78 4.92 -20.26 -13.62
CA ARG A 78 5.68 -21.17 -14.51
C ARG A 78 6.80 -21.96 -13.83
N LYS A 79 7.22 -21.55 -12.63
CA LYS A 79 8.31 -22.23 -11.94
C LYS A 79 7.82 -22.71 -10.56
N ASN A 80 7.40 -23.97 -10.50
CA ASN A 80 7.13 -24.64 -9.23
C ASN A 80 8.45 -24.83 -8.46
N TYR A 81 8.82 -23.85 -7.66
CA TYR A 81 9.91 -23.96 -6.70
C TYR A 81 9.39 -24.53 -5.37
N VAL A 82 8.80 -25.71 -5.42
CA VAL A 82 8.44 -26.44 -4.21
C VAL A 82 9.75 -26.90 -3.58
N MET A 83 10.17 -26.26 -2.50
CA MET A 83 11.13 -26.87 -1.58
C MET A 83 10.49 -28.15 -1.08
N THR A 84 11.01 -29.29 -1.55
CA THR A 84 10.58 -30.57 -1.02
C THR A 84 10.98 -30.58 0.44
N ALA A 85 9.98 -30.60 1.34
CA ALA A 85 10.17 -30.62 2.80
C ALA A 85 11.05 -31.79 3.30
N MET A 86 11.34 -32.74 2.43
CA MET A 86 12.18 -33.91 2.71
C MET A 86 13.71 -33.61 2.74
N ARG A 87 14.18 -32.47 2.26
CA ARG A 87 15.61 -32.09 2.36
C ARG A 87 15.71 -30.60 2.68
N PRO A 88 15.65 -30.21 3.96
CA PRO A 88 15.96 -28.85 4.34
C PRO A 88 17.40 -28.50 3.90
N PRO A 89 17.65 -27.29 3.39
CA PRO A 89 19.02 -26.88 3.06
C PRO A 89 19.89 -26.98 4.31
N LYS A 90 21.11 -27.50 4.13
CA LYS A 90 22.06 -27.66 5.22
C LYS A 90 22.39 -26.28 5.80
N GLU A 91 22.16 -26.10 7.07
CA GLU A 91 22.51 -24.85 7.75
C GLU A 91 24.03 -24.69 7.75
N GLU A 92 24.53 -23.72 7.00
CA GLU A 92 25.94 -23.32 7.07
C GLU A 92 26.11 -22.23 8.11
N VAL A 93 26.79 -22.55 9.21
CA VAL A 93 27.17 -21.56 10.21
C VAL A 93 28.34 -20.75 9.66
N LEU A 94 28.07 -19.49 9.33
CA LEU A 94 29.11 -18.58 8.85
C LEU A 94 30.06 -18.18 9.98
N HIS A 95 31.38 -18.40 9.78
CA HIS A 95 32.41 -18.07 10.77
C HIS A 95 33.34 -16.96 10.23
N GLY A 96 33.88 -16.18 11.16
CA GLY A 96 34.94 -15.19 10.88
C GLY A 96 34.52 -14.11 9.85
N GLY A 97 35.44 -13.82 8.92
CA GLY A 97 35.23 -12.73 7.92
C GLY A 97 34.05 -12.93 6.99
N LYS A 98 33.66 -14.17 6.66
CA LYS A 98 32.44 -14.44 5.87
C LYS A 98 31.17 -14.01 6.57
N ARG A 99 31.11 -14.20 7.90
CA ARG A 99 29.98 -13.72 8.72
C ARG A 99 29.90 -12.20 8.68
N ALA A 100 31.02 -11.52 8.88
CA ALA A 100 31.07 -10.06 8.83
C ALA A 100 30.67 -9.52 7.44
N LEU A 101 31.14 -10.13 6.35
CA LEU A 101 30.82 -9.73 4.98
C LEU A 101 29.33 -9.78 4.67
N VAL A 102 28.60 -10.74 5.24
CA VAL A 102 27.15 -10.85 5.04
C VAL A 102 26.37 -10.00 6.03
N THR A 103 26.77 -9.98 7.30
CA THR A 103 26.02 -9.30 8.37
C THR A 103 26.13 -7.78 8.28
N LEU A 104 27.29 -7.26 7.88
CA LEU A 104 27.54 -5.82 7.84
C LEU A 104 26.66 -5.08 6.79
N PRO A 105 26.53 -5.55 5.54
CA PRO A 105 25.60 -4.94 4.59
C PRO A 105 24.13 -5.03 5.04
N VAL A 106 23.72 -6.16 5.63
CA VAL A 106 22.35 -6.32 6.13
C VAL A 106 22.08 -5.34 7.27
N MET A 107 23.00 -5.21 8.23
CA MET A 107 22.88 -4.24 9.33
C MET A 107 22.83 -2.80 8.78
N LEU A 108 23.65 -2.47 7.80
CA LEU A 108 23.71 -1.14 7.22
C LEU A 108 22.37 -0.78 6.52
N VAL A 109 21.84 -1.69 5.71
CA VAL A 109 20.53 -1.50 5.06
C VAL A 109 19.41 -1.37 6.09
N THR A 110 19.43 -2.21 7.13
CA THR A 110 18.45 -2.14 8.22
C THR A 110 18.54 -0.80 8.97
N LEU A 111 19.74 -0.32 9.23
CA LEU A 111 19.97 0.93 9.94
C LEU A 111 19.50 2.13 9.12
N ILE A 112 19.77 2.14 7.82
CA ILE A 112 19.23 3.14 6.90
C ILE A 112 17.69 3.08 6.84
N GLY A 113 17.11 1.88 6.83
CA GLY A 113 15.66 1.69 6.81
C GLY A 113 14.95 2.15 8.09
N ILE A 114 15.65 2.12 9.25
CA ILE A 114 15.10 2.58 10.53
C ILE A 114 15.30 4.11 10.72
N MET A 115 16.23 4.71 9.99
CA MET A 115 16.58 6.12 10.16
C MET A 115 15.37 7.08 10.06
N PRO A 116 14.45 6.95 9.10
CA PRO A 116 13.28 7.82 9.03
C PRO A 116 12.40 7.76 10.28
N GLN A 117 12.21 6.57 10.87
CA GLN A 117 11.46 6.38 12.10
C GLN A 117 12.12 7.08 13.29
N ILE A 118 13.44 6.97 13.39
CA ILE A 118 14.22 7.65 14.45
C ILE A 118 14.05 9.17 14.30
N VAL A 119 14.17 9.69 13.07
CA VAL A 119 13.98 11.13 12.80
C VAL A 119 12.58 11.59 13.21
N VAL A 120 11.54 10.85 12.87
CA VAL A 120 10.16 11.18 13.27
C VAL A 120 10.00 11.15 14.78
N ILE A 121 10.55 10.13 15.46
CA ILE A 121 10.49 10.05 16.92
C ILE A 121 11.21 11.24 17.57
N VAL A 122 12.43 11.54 17.12
CA VAL A 122 13.20 12.66 17.68
C VAL A 122 12.50 14.00 17.40
N SER A 123 12.04 14.23 16.18
CA SER A 123 11.35 15.47 15.80
C SER A 123 10.02 15.67 16.53
N SER A 124 9.35 14.59 16.94
CA SER A 124 8.10 14.68 17.70
C SER A 124 8.26 15.29 19.10
N PHE A 125 9.47 15.26 19.64
CA PHE A 125 9.82 15.86 20.94
C PHE A 125 10.49 17.22 20.81
N ILE A 126 10.71 17.72 19.59
CA ILE A 126 11.29 19.05 19.38
C ILE A 126 10.16 20.08 19.33
N LYS A 127 10.40 21.23 19.98
CA LYS A 127 9.47 22.36 19.93
C LYS A 127 9.34 22.86 18.49
N CYS A 128 8.10 22.96 18.01
CA CYS A 128 7.80 23.48 16.68
C CYS A 128 6.88 24.70 16.81
N ASP A 129 7.22 25.79 16.12
CA ASP A 129 6.43 26.99 16.02
C ASP A 129 6.15 27.30 14.54
N PHE A 130 5.37 28.35 14.25
CA PHE A 130 5.07 28.79 12.88
C PHE A 130 6.33 29.08 12.03
N THR A 131 7.47 29.32 12.68
CA THR A 131 8.78 29.53 12.06
C THR A 131 9.58 28.24 11.82
N GLY A 132 9.07 27.07 12.25
CA GLY A 132 9.71 25.77 12.13
C GLY A 132 10.22 25.16 13.44
N PHE A 133 11.16 24.22 13.34
CA PHE A 133 11.74 23.54 14.50
C PHE A 133 12.63 24.47 15.31
N GLN A 134 12.36 24.59 16.60
CA GLN A 134 13.15 25.38 17.55
C GLN A 134 13.96 24.47 18.47
N LYS A 135 15.05 25.00 19.04
CA LYS A 135 15.83 24.29 20.05
C LYS A 135 15.03 24.14 21.34
N GLY A 136 14.77 22.93 21.76
CA GLY A 136 14.14 22.63 23.04
C GLY A 136 13.29 21.38 22.97
N PHE A 137 13.13 20.72 24.13
CA PHE A 137 12.24 19.57 24.30
C PHE A 137 10.82 20.09 24.60
N SER A 138 9.83 19.50 23.93
CA SER A 138 8.42 19.84 24.14
C SER A 138 7.53 18.61 23.97
N LEU A 139 6.52 18.49 24.81
CA LEU A 139 5.42 17.52 24.70
C LEU A 139 4.15 18.16 24.16
N GLU A 140 4.18 19.41 23.74
CA GLU A 140 3.03 20.19 23.30
C GLU A 140 2.30 19.54 22.13
N SER A 141 3.05 18.94 21.20
CA SER A 141 2.48 18.18 20.08
C SER A 141 1.60 17.03 20.56
N TYR A 142 2.04 16.29 21.57
CA TYR A 142 1.27 15.18 22.14
C TYR A 142 0.04 15.68 22.90
N VAL A 143 0.16 16.75 23.67
CA VAL A 143 -0.97 17.39 24.35
C VAL A 143 -2.02 17.87 23.34
N THR A 144 -1.58 18.47 22.24
CA THR A 144 -2.46 18.92 21.16
C THR A 144 -3.15 17.74 20.47
N ILE A 145 -2.45 16.65 20.23
CA ILE A 145 -3.04 15.42 19.63
C ILE A 145 -4.16 14.91 20.52
N PHE A 146 -3.94 14.74 21.81
CA PHE A 146 -4.95 14.20 22.71
C PHE A 146 -6.13 15.15 22.94
N ASN A 147 -5.89 16.47 22.98
CA ASN A 147 -6.94 17.44 23.25
C ASN A 147 -7.76 17.81 22.01
N ARG A 148 -7.13 17.91 20.83
CA ARG A 148 -7.79 18.40 19.62
C ARG A 148 -8.05 17.33 18.57
N LEU A 149 -7.20 16.30 18.47
CA LEU A 149 -7.25 15.31 17.40
C LEU A 149 -7.74 13.93 17.87
N TRP A 150 -8.24 13.83 19.11
CA TRP A 150 -8.76 12.56 19.65
C TRP A 150 -9.85 11.95 18.77
N THR A 151 -10.72 12.77 18.21
CA THR A 151 -11.78 12.31 17.30
C THR A 151 -11.21 11.64 16.06
N ASN A 152 -10.13 12.18 15.48
CA ASN A 152 -9.49 11.62 14.31
C ASN A 152 -8.82 10.27 14.62
N ILE A 153 -8.19 10.18 15.78
CA ILE A 153 -7.60 8.91 16.28
C ILE A 153 -8.71 7.88 16.44
N ARG A 154 -9.78 8.22 17.17
CA ARG A 154 -10.92 7.35 17.37
C ARG A 154 -11.54 6.88 16.05
N ASN A 155 -11.75 7.78 15.10
CA ASN A 155 -12.30 7.44 13.79
C ASN A 155 -11.41 6.47 13.05
N THR A 156 -10.09 6.65 13.09
CA THR A 156 -9.12 5.72 12.46
C THR A 156 -9.27 4.31 13.01
N PHE A 157 -9.32 4.16 14.34
CA PHE A 157 -9.49 2.85 14.97
C PHE A 157 -10.87 2.24 14.69
N VAL A 158 -11.94 3.02 14.85
CA VAL A 158 -13.32 2.53 14.66
C VAL A 158 -13.55 2.09 13.22
N PHE A 159 -13.20 2.92 12.23
CA PHE A 159 -13.44 2.57 10.82
C PHE A 159 -12.59 1.37 10.38
N SER A 160 -11.34 1.30 10.83
CA SER A 160 -10.48 0.16 10.56
C SER A 160 -10.99 -1.11 11.22
N SER A 161 -11.49 -1.04 12.47
CA SER A 161 -12.05 -2.20 13.17
C SER A 161 -13.33 -2.71 12.53
N ILE A 162 -14.20 -1.83 12.08
CA ILE A 162 -15.40 -2.23 11.34
C ILE A 162 -15.00 -2.86 10.00
N ALA A 163 -14.08 -2.24 9.27
CA ALA A 163 -13.63 -2.75 7.99
C ALA A 163 -13.01 -4.15 8.11
N ILE A 164 -12.19 -4.42 9.14
CA ILE A 164 -11.53 -5.73 9.30
C ILE A 164 -12.53 -6.86 9.55
N VAL A 165 -13.62 -6.60 10.26
CA VAL A 165 -14.68 -7.60 10.46
C VAL A 165 -15.29 -8.00 9.12
N PHE A 166 -15.64 -7.04 8.27
CA PHE A 166 -16.16 -7.32 6.93
C PHE A 166 -15.12 -7.98 6.04
N ILE A 167 -13.86 -7.56 6.10
CA ILE A 167 -12.76 -8.15 5.33
C ILE A 167 -12.56 -9.61 5.68
N ILE A 168 -12.59 -9.98 6.96
CA ILE A 168 -12.45 -11.38 7.40
C ILE A 168 -13.61 -12.22 6.87
N ILE A 169 -14.85 -11.76 7.04
CA ILE A 169 -16.03 -12.49 6.58
C ILE A 169 -16.01 -12.68 5.06
N LEU A 170 -15.82 -11.59 4.32
CA LEU A 170 -15.80 -11.62 2.86
C LEU A 170 -14.58 -12.41 2.35
N GLY A 171 -13.40 -12.21 2.94
CA GLY A 171 -12.20 -12.93 2.58
C GLY A 171 -12.33 -14.43 2.73
N MET A 172 -12.90 -14.91 3.86
CA MET A 172 -13.17 -16.34 4.06
C MET A 172 -14.16 -16.89 3.03
N LEU A 173 -15.25 -16.17 2.77
CA LEU A 173 -16.26 -16.60 1.77
C LEU A 173 -15.65 -16.69 0.37
N ILE A 174 -14.90 -15.69 -0.01
CA ILE A 174 -14.27 -15.61 -1.34
C ILE A 174 -13.19 -16.68 -1.49
N SER A 175 -12.30 -16.83 -0.49
CA SER A 175 -11.26 -17.87 -0.49
C SER A 175 -11.89 -19.27 -0.60
N TYR A 176 -12.98 -19.51 0.12
CA TYR A 176 -13.72 -20.78 0.02
C TYR A 176 -14.21 -21.04 -1.40
N ILE A 177 -14.80 -20.03 -2.05
CA ILE A 177 -15.30 -20.15 -3.43
C ILE A 177 -14.13 -20.36 -4.42
N VAL A 178 -13.06 -19.57 -4.32
CA VAL A 178 -11.90 -19.67 -5.21
C VAL A 178 -11.23 -21.02 -5.14
N VAL A 179 -11.07 -21.58 -3.94
CA VAL A 179 -10.45 -22.90 -3.74
C VAL A 179 -11.36 -24.04 -4.22
N ARG A 180 -12.68 -23.92 -4.03
CA ARG A 180 -13.64 -24.98 -4.42
C ARG A 180 -13.98 -24.95 -5.91
N GLN A 181 -14.03 -23.80 -6.52
CA GLN A 181 -14.37 -23.64 -7.94
C GLN A 181 -13.11 -23.78 -8.82
N LYS A 182 -12.82 -25.02 -9.21
CA LYS A 182 -11.77 -25.32 -10.20
C LYS A 182 -12.30 -24.98 -11.59
N GLY A 183 -11.81 -23.90 -12.21
CA GLY A 183 -12.19 -23.50 -13.56
C GLY A 183 -12.04 -22.03 -13.83
N LEU A 184 -12.54 -21.56 -14.97
CA LEU A 184 -12.48 -20.17 -15.40
C LEU A 184 -13.12 -19.21 -14.39
N ALA A 185 -14.20 -19.60 -13.73
CA ALA A 185 -14.89 -18.77 -12.76
C ALA A 185 -14.00 -18.49 -11.52
N GLY A 186 -13.31 -19.50 -10.99
CA GLY A 186 -12.37 -19.32 -9.88
C GLY A 186 -11.18 -18.44 -10.25
N GLN A 187 -10.63 -18.63 -11.46
CA GLN A 187 -9.52 -17.80 -11.95
C GLN A 187 -9.93 -16.34 -12.17
N LEU A 188 -11.14 -16.10 -12.68
CA LEU A 188 -11.67 -14.75 -12.84
C LEU A 188 -11.92 -14.07 -11.49
N MET A 189 -12.48 -14.78 -10.51
CA MET A 189 -12.65 -14.26 -9.15
C MET A 189 -11.32 -13.89 -8.52
N ASP A 190 -10.33 -14.76 -8.60
CA ASP A 190 -8.97 -14.51 -8.08
C ASP A 190 -8.34 -13.27 -8.74
N LEU A 191 -8.53 -13.08 -10.05
CA LEU A 191 -8.08 -11.88 -10.75
C LEU A 191 -8.83 -10.61 -10.29
N LEU A 192 -10.16 -10.69 -10.20
CA LEU A 192 -10.99 -9.55 -9.80
C LEU A 192 -10.68 -9.06 -8.38
N ILE A 193 -10.40 -10.00 -7.47
CA ILE A 193 -10.03 -9.65 -6.10
C ILE A 193 -8.67 -8.99 -6.03
N MET A 194 -7.72 -9.40 -6.87
CA MET A 194 -6.40 -8.80 -6.93
C MET A 194 -6.41 -7.39 -7.56
N PHE A 195 -7.47 -7.01 -8.29
CA PHE A 195 -7.55 -5.74 -8.99
C PHE A 195 -7.41 -4.51 -8.07
N PRO A 196 -8.10 -4.42 -6.91
CA PRO A 196 -7.96 -3.29 -5.98
C PRO A 196 -6.56 -3.14 -5.37
N PHE A 197 -5.78 -4.22 -5.31
CA PHE A 197 -4.39 -4.18 -4.84
C PHE A 197 -3.49 -3.35 -5.77
N VAL A 198 -3.80 -3.38 -7.06
CA VAL A 198 -3.02 -2.76 -8.13
C VAL A 198 -3.39 -1.28 -8.31
N ILE A 199 -4.58 -0.88 -7.85
CA ILE A 199 -5.08 0.49 -8.01
C ILE A 199 -4.42 1.41 -6.97
N PRO A 200 -3.78 2.52 -7.40
CA PRO A 200 -3.29 3.54 -6.46
C PRO A 200 -4.41 4.07 -5.57
N GLY A 201 -4.09 4.34 -4.30
CA GLY A 201 -5.10 4.82 -3.34
C GLY A 201 -5.80 6.11 -3.77
N ALA A 202 -5.09 7.02 -4.41
CA ALA A 202 -5.67 8.24 -4.95
C ALA A 202 -6.70 7.95 -6.05
N VAL A 203 -6.37 7.05 -6.97
CA VAL A 203 -7.28 6.63 -8.07
C VAL A 203 -8.53 5.95 -7.51
N LEU A 204 -8.37 5.06 -6.52
CA LEU A 204 -9.51 4.43 -5.84
C LEU A 204 -10.39 5.47 -5.16
N GLY A 205 -9.80 6.42 -4.42
CA GLY A 205 -10.54 7.49 -3.75
C GLY A 205 -11.35 8.34 -4.74
N ILE A 206 -10.73 8.78 -5.83
CA ILE A 206 -11.38 9.55 -6.89
C ILE A 206 -12.53 8.73 -7.52
N SER A 207 -12.29 7.45 -7.82
CA SER A 207 -13.31 6.57 -8.39
C SER A 207 -14.52 6.42 -7.48
N LEU A 208 -14.30 6.29 -6.17
CA LEU A 208 -15.37 6.23 -5.18
C LEU A 208 -16.14 7.55 -5.07
N ILE A 209 -15.45 8.70 -5.12
CA ILE A 209 -16.10 10.01 -5.15
C ILE A 209 -16.98 10.13 -6.41
N VAL A 210 -16.45 9.84 -7.58
CA VAL A 210 -17.19 9.92 -8.84
C VAL A 210 -18.41 9.00 -8.85
N ALA A 211 -18.26 7.78 -8.31
CA ALA A 211 -19.35 6.79 -8.25
C ALA A 211 -20.42 7.14 -7.22
N PHE A 212 -20.05 7.68 -6.07
CA PHE A 212 -20.94 7.86 -4.92
C PHE A 212 -21.18 9.32 -4.53
N ASN A 213 -21.00 10.25 -5.46
CA ASN A 213 -21.33 11.67 -5.27
C ASN A 213 -22.61 12.08 -6.02
N LYS A 214 -23.42 11.14 -6.48
CA LYS A 214 -24.66 11.37 -7.23
C LYS A 214 -25.81 10.58 -6.65
N GLN A 215 -27.05 11.10 -6.82
CA GLN A 215 -28.24 10.32 -6.49
C GLN A 215 -28.27 8.99 -7.27
N PRO A 216 -28.78 7.89 -6.70
CA PRO A 216 -29.54 7.81 -5.44
C PRO A 216 -28.67 7.63 -4.17
N MET A 217 -27.36 7.40 -4.29
CA MET A 217 -26.49 7.10 -3.14
C MET A 217 -25.36 8.13 -3.02
N ILE A 218 -25.58 9.17 -2.25
CA ILE A 218 -24.54 10.15 -1.93
C ILE A 218 -23.84 9.69 -0.65
N LEU A 219 -22.66 9.06 -0.80
CA LEU A 219 -21.84 8.57 0.33
C LEU A 219 -20.60 9.44 0.56
N THR A 220 -20.26 10.34 -0.35
CA THR A 220 -19.11 11.23 -0.22
C THR A 220 -19.19 12.06 1.06
N GLY A 221 -18.10 12.12 1.82
CA GLY A 221 -18.05 12.81 3.12
C GLY A 221 -18.60 12.01 4.31
N THR A 222 -19.03 10.76 4.11
CA THR A 222 -19.54 9.91 5.19
C THR A 222 -18.49 8.91 5.69
N ALA A 223 -18.67 8.41 6.92
CA ALA A 223 -17.86 7.31 7.46
C ALA A 223 -17.98 6.03 6.60
N MET A 224 -19.13 5.83 5.96
CA MET A 224 -19.42 4.62 5.20
C MET A 224 -18.52 4.48 3.97
N ILE A 225 -18.27 5.57 3.23
CA ILE A 225 -17.36 5.52 2.06
C ILE A 225 -15.92 5.19 2.48
N MET A 226 -15.48 5.65 3.66
CA MET A 226 -14.17 5.34 4.21
C MET A 226 -14.04 3.84 4.54
N ILE A 227 -15.06 3.27 5.18
CA ILE A 227 -15.11 1.84 5.50
C ILE A 227 -15.10 1.01 4.22
N ILE A 228 -15.91 1.37 3.21
CA ILE A 228 -15.95 0.71 1.90
C ILE A 228 -14.57 0.78 1.23
N ALA A 229 -13.92 1.95 1.24
CA ALA A 229 -12.58 2.12 0.68
C ALA A 229 -11.56 1.19 1.34
N PHE A 230 -11.60 1.05 2.68
CA PHE A 230 -10.72 0.15 3.41
C PHE A 230 -11.01 -1.31 3.08
N ILE A 231 -12.28 -1.71 3.02
CA ILE A 231 -12.67 -3.07 2.64
C ILE A 231 -12.15 -3.39 1.23
N VAL A 232 -12.49 -2.59 0.24
CA VAL A 232 -12.11 -2.84 -1.16
C VAL A 232 -10.59 -2.94 -1.30
N ARG A 233 -9.85 -2.00 -0.69
CA ARG A 233 -8.38 -1.93 -0.82
C ARG A 233 -7.66 -3.06 -0.09
N LYS A 234 -8.19 -3.53 1.03
CA LYS A 234 -7.51 -4.50 1.91
C LYS A 234 -7.99 -5.94 1.76
N LEU A 235 -9.13 -6.15 1.11
CA LEU A 235 -9.68 -7.48 0.84
C LEU A 235 -8.68 -8.44 0.15
N PRO A 236 -7.85 -8.01 -0.84
CA PRO A 236 -6.88 -8.88 -1.49
C PRO A 236 -5.84 -9.49 -0.56
N TYR A 237 -5.59 -8.89 0.61
CA TYR A 237 -4.61 -9.41 1.58
C TYR A 237 -5.12 -10.59 2.40
N THR A 238 -6.42 -10.90 2.33
CA THR A 238 -7.08 -11.95 3.12
C THR A 238 -7.52 -13.15 2.31
N VAL A 239 -7.44 -13.07 1.01
CA VAL A 239 -7.74 -14.13 0.04
C VAL A 239 -6.46 -14.76 -0.51
#